data_47a77e69f926490472d7ebb7d73a66bc
#
_entry.id   47a77e69f926490472d7ebb7d73a66bc
#
_cell.length_a   1.000
_cell.length_b   1.000
_cell.length_c   1.000
_cell.angle_alpha   90.00
_cell.angle_beta   90.00
_cell.angle_gamma   90.00
#
_symmetry.space_group_name_H-M   'P 1'
#
loop_
_entity.id
_entity.type
_entity.pdbx_description
1 polymer ?
#
loop_
_entity_poly.entity_id
_entity_poly.type
_entity_poly.pdbx_seq_one_letter_code
_entity_poly.pdbx_strand_id
1 'polypeptide(L)'
;MDRVIRKYLNESIKVKRKILDDPSLLDKIKQTASLIVEAYGNRKKLILFGNGGSAADAQHIAAELVNKFKLERSALPALAFTTDTSILTSIANDYDYAGVFARQVEALVEEGDVVIGISTSGGSLNVLKGIEVAKGKGARTIGFTGKDGGKLSQVADLTIEVPSSDTARVQEAHITILHIICFLVERELFSKKT
;
A
#
# COMPACT_ATOMS: atom_id res chain seq x y z
N MET A 1 18.23 29.57 -1.64
CA MET A 1 17.95 28.18 -1.21
C MET A 1 16.77 28.12 -0.24
N ASP A 2 16.74 28.85 0.85
CA ASP A 2 15.67 28.81 1.88
C ASP A 2 14.26 28.96 1.36
N ARG A 3 14.03 29.90 0.41
CA ARG A 3 12.72 30.09 -0.24
C ARG A 3 12.22 28.82 -0.92
N VAL A 4 13.13 28.09 -1.58
CA VAL A 4 12.79 26.81 -2.25
C VAL A 4 12.47 25.73 -1.23
N ILE A 5 13.30 25.58 -0.20
CA ILE A 5 13.07 24.62 0.89
C ILE A 5 11.70 24.85 1.54
N ARG A 6 11.42 26.09 1.92
CA ARG A 6 10.12 26.47 2.53
C ARG A 6 8.95 26.17 1.58
N LYS A 7 9.10 26.42 0.26
CA LYS A 7 8.07 26.11 -0.73
C LYS A 7 7.74 24.62 -0.72
N TYR A 8 8.74 23.73 -0.84
CA TYR A 8 8.54 22.28 -0.88
C TYR A 8 7.94 21.72 0.41
N LEU A 9 8.40 22.20 1.57
CA LEU A 9 7.81 21.82 2.86
C LEU A 9 6.34 22.27 2.97
N ASN A 10 6.02 23.47 2.55
CA ASN A 10 4.64 23.97 2.56
C ASN A 10 3.73 23.19 1.60
N GLU A 11 4.23 22.75 0.45
CA GLU A 11 3.48 21.88 -0.48
C GLU A 11 3.12 20.54 0.19
N SER A 12 4.09 19.91 0.87
CA SER A 12 3.85 18.68 1.65
C SER A 12 2.82 18.87 2.76
N ILE A 13 2.96 19.94 3.55
CA ILE A 13 2.02 20.29 4.62
C ILE A 13 0.61 20.52 4.04
N LYS A 14 0.50 21.21 2.91
CA LYS A 14 -0.79 21.49 2.25
C LYS A 14 -1.50 20.20 1.81
N VAL A 15 -0.78 19.22 1.27
CA VAL A 15 -1.37 17.93 0.90
C VAL A 15 -1.86 17.18 2.14
N LYS A 16 -1.04 17.11 3.20
CA LYS A 16 -1.44 16.45 4.45
C LYS A 16 -2.63 17.14 5.14
N ARG A 17 -2.72 18.47 5.05
CA ARG A 17 -3.89 19.19 5.55
C ARG A 17 -5.16 18.83 4.78
N LYS A 18 -5.11 18.76 3.45
CA LYS A 18 -6.24 18.30 2.65
C LYS A 18 -6.70 16.88 3.01
N ILE A 19 -5.76 15.98 3.32
CA ILE A 19 -6.08 14.63 3.79
C ILE A 19 -6.78 14.69 5.16
N LEU A 20 -6.27 15.50 6.07
CA LEU A 20 -6.84 15.68 7.42
C LEU A 20 -8.27 16.25 7.36
N ASP A 21 -8.54 17.14 6.41
CA ASP A 21 -9.81 17.83 6.27
C ASP A 21 -10.82 17.05 5.39
N ASP A 22 -10.47 15.84 4.92
CA ASP A 22 -11.34 14.98 4.10
C ASP A 22 -11.87 13.78 4.91
N PRO A 23 -13.12 13.85 5.44
CA PRO A 23 -13.71 12.75 6.21
C PRO A 23 -13.83 11.45 5.42
N SER A 24 -14.07 11.51 4.10
CA SER A 24 -14.18 10.32 3.25
C SER A 24 -12.85 9.58 3.17
N LEU A 25 -11.75 10.32 2.99
CA LEU A 25 -10.42 9.74 2.94
C LEU A 25 -10.00 9.18 4.31
N LEU A 26 -10.33 9.86 5.41
CA LEU A 26 -10.09 9.34 6.77
C LEU A 26 -10.87 8.05 7.02
N ASP A 27 -12.09 7.93 6.51
CA ASP A 27 -12.88 6.70 6.63
C ASP A 27 -12.28 5.56 5.80
N LYS A 28 -11.83 5.80 4.57
CA LYS A 28 -11.10 4.82 3.76
C LYS A 28 -9.82 4.31 4.45
N ILE A 29 -9.09 5.18 5.16
CA ILE A 29 -7.90 4.78 5.95
C ILE A 29 -8.31 3.83 7.08
N LYS A 30 -9.41 4.13 7.80
CA LYS A 30 -9.95 3.23 8.84
C LYS A 30 -10.39 1.90 8.25
N GLN A 31 -11.12 1.91 7.14
CA GLN A 31 -11.55 0.70 6.44
C GLN A 31 -10.35 -0.17 6.04
N THR A 32 -9.28 0.44 5.50
CA THR A 32 -8.04 -0.26 5.17
C THR A 32 -7.46 -0.97 6.40
N ALA A 33 -7.34 -0.27 7.53
CA ALA A 33 -6.84 -0.86 8.78
C ALA A 33 -7.74 -2.01 9.25
N SER A 34 -9.06 -1.85 9.18
CA SER A 34 -10.03 -2.88 9.59
C SER A 34 -9.94 -4.14 8.73
N LEU A 35 -9.79 -4.02 7.41
CA LEU A 35 -9.59 -5.15 6.49
C LEU A 35 -8.31 -5.94 6.84
N ILE A 36 -7.22 -5.25 7.18
CA ILE A 36 -5.96 -5.90 7.57
C ILE A 36 -6.11 -6.60 8.92
N VAL A 37 -6.79 -5.99 9.90
CA VAL A 37 -7.08 -6.60 11.20
C VAL A 37 -7.93 -7.86 11.03
N GLU A 38 -8.98 -7.81 10.21
CA GLU A 38 -9.82 -8.95 9.87
C GLU A 38 -9.02 -10.08 9.22
N ALA A 39 -8.16 -9.78 8.25
CA ALA A 39 -7.30 -10.75 7.60
C ALA A 39 -6.38 -11.46 8.61
N TYR A 40 -5.72 -10.72 9.49
CA TYR A 40 -4.88 -11.31 10.52
C TYR A 40 -5.68 -12.15 11.53
N GLY A 41 -6.88 -11.72 11.89
CA GLY A 41 -7.82 -12.52 12.73
C GLY A 41 -8.18 -13.86 12.07
N ASN A 42 -8.21 -13.91 10.75
CA ASN A 42 -8.46 -15.11 9.94
C ASN A 42 -7.18 -15.84 9.49
N ARG A 43 -6.02 -15.55 10.10
CA ARG A 43 -4.70 -16.12 9.78
C ARG A 43 -4.27 -15.91 8.32
N LYS A 44 -4.70 -14.81 7.73
CA LYS A 44 -4.30 -14.35 6.40
C LYS A 44 -3.14 -13.38 6.50
N LYS A 45 -2.62 -12.95 5.35
CA LYS A 45 -1.43 -12.10 5.25
C LYS A 45 -1.69 -10.82 4.47
N LEU A 46 -0.80 -9.85 4.66
CA LEU A 46 -0.75 -8.63 3.86
C LEU A 46 0.35 -8.75 2.79
N ILE A 47 0.00 -8.41 1.56
CA ILE A 47 0.94 -8.35 0.45
C ILE A 47 0.97 -6.91 -0.09
N LEU A 48 2.18 -6.40 -0.38
CA LEU A 48 2.36 -5.05 -0.92
C LEU A 48 3.28 -5.08 -2.14
N PHE A 49 2.98 -4.25 -3.13
CA PHE A 49 3.87 -4.03 -4.27
C PHE A 49 3.67 -2.65 -4.90
N GLY A 50 4.69 -2.20 -5.61
CA GLY A 50 4.74 -0.95 -6.34
C GLY A 50 6.08 -0.80 -7.06
N ASN A 51 6.32 0.34 -7.69
CA ASN A 51 7.55 0.60 -8.43
C ASN A 51 8.35 1.75 -7.80
N GLY A 52 9.67 1.75 -7.91
CA GLY A 52 10.53 2.83 -7.45
C GLY A 52 10.33 3.18 -5.97
N GLY A 53 9.98 4.42 -5.65
CA GLY A 53 9.67 4.85 -4.28
C GLY A 53 8.51 4.09 -3.66
N SER A 54 7.48 3.74 -4.45
CA SER A 54 6.38 2.90 -4.00
C SER A 54 6.80 1.44 -3.70
N ALA A 55 7.86 0.93 -4.34
CA ALA A 55 8.46 -0.34 -3.96
C ALA A 55 9.18 -0.25 -2.61
N ALA A 56 9.87 0.87 -2.36
CA ALA A 56 10.49 1.15 -1.07
C ALA A 56 9.43 1.25 0.05
N ASP A 57 8.30 1.93 -0.19
CA ASP A 57 7.19 1.99 0.75
C ASP A 57 6.63 0.59 1.06
N ALA A 58 6.45 -0.26 0.04
CA ALA A 58 5.97 -1.64 0.23
C ALA A 58 6.90 -2.45 1.14
N GLN A 59 8.21 -2.37 0.92
CA GLN A 59 9.23 -3.03 1.75
C GLN A 59 9.23 -2.49 3.18
N HIS A 60 9.17 -1.16 3.32
CA HIS A 60 9.14 -0.50 4.62
C HIS A 60 7.95 -0.99 5.45
N ILE A 61 6.75 -0.98 4.90
CA ILE A 61 5.54 -1.40 5.61
C ILE A 61 5.55 -2.90 5.93
N ALA A 62 6.03 -3.74 5.04
CA ALA A 62 6.21 -5.16 5.35
C ALA A 62 7.16 -5.36 6.55
N ALA A 63 8.25 -4.60 6.61
CA ALA A 63 9.19 -4.64 7.74
C ALA A 63 8.56 -4.18 9.06
N GLU A 64 7.75 -3.10 9.05
CA GLU A 64 7.04 -2.61 10.24
C GLU A 64 6.06 -3.65 10.82
N LEU A 65 5.43 -4.45 9.98
CA LEU A 65 4.49 -5.48 10.41
C LEU A 65 5.18 -6.78 10.83
N VAL A 66 6.20 -7.22 10.09
CA VAL A 66 6.96 -8.44 10.40
C VAL A 66 7.79 -8.27 11.68
N ASN A 67 8.45 -7.12 11.87
CA ASN A 67 9.19 -6.84 13.09
C ASN A 67 8.24 -6.26 14.16
N LYS A 68 8.16 -4.96 14.27
CA LYS A 68 7.22 -4.19 15.10
C LYS A 68 7.23 -2.73 14.67
N PHE A 69 6.11 -2.03 14.85
CA PHE A 69 6.04 -0.59 14.60
C PHE A 69 6.29 0.20 15.90
N LYS A 70 5.39 0.11 16.86
CA LYS A 70 5.52 0.80 18.16
C LYS A 70 5.38 -0.10 19.37
N LEU A 71 4.63 -1.19 19.26
CA LEU A 71 4.35 -2.09 20.36
C LEU A 71 5.28 -3.32 20.28
N GLU A 72 5.78 -3.78 21.45
CA GLU A 72 6.40 -5.10 21.55
C GLU A 72 5.31 -6.17 21.42
N ARG A 73 5.36 -6.98 20.33
CA ARG A 73 4.31 -7.92 19.96
C ARG A 73 4.85 -9.05 19.09
N SER A 74 4.05 -10.07 18.88
CA SER A 74 4.35 -11.13 17.91
C SER A 74 4.36 -10.59 16.47
N ALA A 75 5.15 -11.23 15.60
CA ALA A 75 5.25 -10.89 14.18
C ALA A 75 3.90 -11.03 13.48
N LEU A 76 3.63 -10.15 12.52
CA LEU A 76 2.46 -10.22 11.63
C LEU A 76 2.92 -10.58 10.20
N PRO A 77 2.24 -11.51 9.51
CA PRO A 77 2.66 -11.95 8.19
C PRO A 77 2.43 -10.87 7.12
N ALA A 78 3.51 -10.29 6.63
CA ALA A 78 3.50 -9.31 5.56
C ALA A 78 4.62 -9.57 4.54
N LEU A 79 4.34 -9.39 3.26
CA LEU A 79 5.27 -9.63 2.15
C LEU A 79 5.31 -8.42 1.21
N ALA A 80 6.52 -8.02 0.81
CA ALA A 80 6.72 -7.08 -0.28
C ALA A 80 7.21 -7.84 -1.53
N PHE A 81 6.41 -7.86 -2.60
CA PHE A 81 6.76 -8.54 -3.86
C PHE A 81 7.78 -7.76 -4.72
N THR A 82 8.60 -6.97 -4.06
CA THR A 82 9.57 -6.05 -4.68
C THR A 82 11.02 -6.38 -4.31
N THR A 83 11.26 -7.51 -3.63
CA THR A 83 12.57 -7.81 -3.02
C THR A 83 13.31 -8.97 -3.67
N ASP A 84 12.60 -9.98 -4.17
CA ASP A 84 13.25 -11.13 -4.81
C ASP A 84 13.67 -10.78 -6.24
N THR A 85 14.95 -10.44 -6.39
CA THR A 85 15.51 -10.02 -7.68
C THR A 85 15.52 -11.15 -8.71
N SER A 86 15.64 -12.40 -8.29
CA SER A 86 15.58 -13.54 -9.21
C SER A 86 14.18 -13.70 -9.79
N ILE A 87 13.13 -13.60 -8.97
CA ILE A 87 11.75 -13.65 -9.44
C ILE A 87 11.46 -12.46 -10.39
N LEU A 88 11.81 -11.25 -9.98
CA LEU A 88 11.55 -10.04 -10.76
C LEU A 88 12.24 -10.08 -12.13
N THR A 89 13.52 -10.47 -12.15
CA THR A 89 14.32 -10.49 -13.39
C THR A 89 13.94 -11.63 -14.31
N SER A 90 13.65 -12.84 -13.79
CA SER A 90 13.24 -13.98 -14.62
C SER A 90 11.89 -13.71 -15.29
N ILE A 91 10.89 -13.22 -14.55
CA ILE A 91 9.58 -12.90 -15.14
C ILE A 91 9.71 -11.77 -16.18
N ALA A 92 10.50 -10.73 -15.88
CA ALA A 92 10.70 -9.64 -16.82
C ALA A 92 11.45 -10.06 -18.10
N ASN A 93 12.38 -11.02 -17.99
CA ASN A 93 13.14 -11.56 -19.12
C ASN A 93 12.31 -12.52 -19.97
N ASP A 94 11.57 -13.44 -19.35
CA ASP A 94 10.90 -14.54 -20.04
C ASP A 94 9.51 -14.14 -20.59
N TYR A 95 8.88 -13.11 -20.00
CA TYR A 95 7.57 -12.60 -20.40
C TYR A 95 7.64 -11.10 -20.66
N ASP A 96 7.24 -10.30 -19.65
CA ASP A 96 7.32 -8.82 -19.64
C ASP A 96 7.35 -8.27 -18.19
N TYR A 97 7.79 -7.02 -18.05
CA TYR A 97 7.79 -6.35 -16.75
C TYR A 97 6.38 -6.10 -16.20
N ALA A 98 5.36 -6.11 -17.06
CA ALA A 98 3.98 -5.95 -16.62
C ALA A 98 3.44 -7.18 -15.87
N GLY A 99 4.08 -8.34 -16.01
CA GLY A 99 3.74 -9.59 -15.32
C GLY A 99 4.38 -9.79 -13.95
N VAL A 100 5.37 -8.96 -13.55
CA VAL A 100 6.24 -9.24 -12.39
C VAL A 100 5.50 -9.40 -11.06
N PHE A 101 4.42 -8.67 -10.84
CA PHE A 101 3.61 -8.80 -9.63
C PHE A 101 2.48 -9.83 -9.79
N ALA A 102 1.82 -9.84 -10.95
CA ALA A 102 0.75 -10.79 -11.23
C ALA A 102 1.19 -12.24 -11.04
N ARG A 103 2.39 -12.59 -11.53
CA ARG A 103 2.93 -13.94 -11.40
C ARG A 103 3.21 -14.35 -9.95
N GLN A 104 3.71 -13.42 -9.13
CA GLN A 104 3.90 -13.66 -7.70
C GLN A 104 2.55 -13.78 -6.95
N VAL A 105 1.57 -12.96 -7.35
CA VAL A 105 0.19 -13.04 -6.84
C VAL A 105 -0.43 -14.40 -7.15
N GLU A 106 -0.32 -14.90 -8.38
CA GLU A 106 -0.79 -16.25 -8.76
C GLU A 106 -0.23 -17.33 -7.83
N ALA A 107 1.05 -17.26 -7.52
CA ALA A 107 1.75 -18.26 -6.71
C ALA A 107 1.45 -18.19 -5.21
N LEU A 108 1.32 -17.00 -4.64
CA LEU A 108 1.46 -16.78 -3.20
C LEU A 108 0.23 -16.17 -2.51
N VAL A 109 -0.68 -15.55 -3.26
CA VAL A 109 -1.90 -14.97 -2.69
C VAL A 109 -3.00 -16.01 -2.57
N GLU A 110 -3.71 -15.97 -1.46
CA GLU A 110 -4.84 -16.84 -1.14
C GLU A 110 -6.12 -16.01 -0.92
N GLU A 111 -7.27 -16.68 -1.00
CA GLU A 111 -8.55 -16.08 -0.66
C GLU A 111 -8.53 -15.50 0.78
N GLY A 112 -9.01 -14.28 0.94
CA GLY A 112 -9.05 -13.56 2.21
C GLY A 112 -7.77 -12.83 2.59
N ASP A 113 -6.68 -12.95 1.82
CA ASP A 113 -5.50 -12.07 1.96
C ASP A 113 -5.85 -10.62 1.63
N VAL A 114 -5.07 -9.68 2.15
CA VAL A 114 -5.14 -8.27 1.76
C VAL A 114 -3.97 -7.96 0.82
N VAL A 115 -4.26 -7.34 -0.32
CA VAL A 115 -3.25 -6.96 -1.31
C VAL A 115 -3.29 -5.46 -1.56
N ILE A 116 -2.17 -4.78 -1.31
CA ILE A 116 -2.02 -3.34 -1.54
C ILE A 116 -1.13 -3.11 -2.78
N GLY A 117 -1.71 -2.52 -3.81
CA GLY A 117 -0.99 -2.03 -4.98
C GLY A 117 -0.75 -0.53 -4.90
N ILE A 118 0.51 -0.09 -5.04
CA ILE A 118 0.90 1.31 -4.90
C ILE A 118 1.36 1.85 -6.26
N SER A 119 0.65 2.85 -6.80
CA SER A 119 0.97 3.52 -8.04
C SER A 119 0.58 4.99 -7.98
N THR A 120 1.53 5.90 -7.92
CA THR A 120 1.27 7.35 -7.80
C THR A 120 0.44 7.91 -8.95
N SER A 121 0.53 7.34 -10.15
CA SER A 121 -0.28 7.70 -11.32
C SER A 121 -1.58 6.90 -11.43
N GLY A 122 -1.73 5.82 -10.65
CA GLY A 122 -2.83 4.86 -10.81
C GLY A 122 -2.83 4.10 -12.14
N GLY A 123 -1.75 4.20 -12.94
CA GLY A 123 -1.67 3.64 -14.29
C GLY A 123 -0.56 2.60 -14.52
N SER A 124 0.23 2.22 -13.51
CA SER A 124 1.32 1.26 -13.65
C SER A 124 0.78 -0.13 -14.01
N LEU A 125 1.07 -0.61 -15.23
CA LEU A 125 0.47 -1.82 -15.78
C LEU A 125 0.75 -3.07 -14.94
N ASN A 126 1.95 -3.22 -14.40
CA ASN A 126 2.30 -4.34 -13.51
C ASN A 126 1.51 -4.30 -12.19
N VAL A 127 1.24 -3.11 -11.64
CA VAL A 127 0.42 -2.96 -10.44
C VAL A 127 -1.03 -3.31 -10.75
N LEU A 128 -1.57 -2.82 -11.87
CA LEU A 128 -2.94 -3.12 -12.31
C LEU A 128 -3.15 -4.63 -12.48
N LYS A 129 -2.29 -5.30 -13.27
CA LYS A 129 -2.36 -6.75 -13.47
C LYS A 129 -2.26 -7.52 -12.14
N GLY A 130 -1.37 -7.10 -11.22
CA GLY A 130 -1.27 -7.73 -9.90
C GLY A 130 -2.56 -7.61 -9.07
N ILE A 131 -3.20 -6.44 -9.07
CA ILE A 131 -4.48 -6.21 -8.37
C ILE A 131 -5.62 -7.01 -9.03
N GLU A 132 -5.70 -7.06 -10.35
CA GLU A 132 -6.72 -7.83 -11.07
C GLU A 132 -6.63 -9.32 -10.73
N VAL A 133 -5.42 -9.89 -10.75
CA VAL A 133 -5.20 -11.30 -10.38
C VAL A 133 -5.52 -11.56 -8.92
N ALA A 134 -5.12 -10.66 -8.01
CA ALA A 134 -5.43 -10.78 -6.58
C ALA A 134 -6.94 -10.81 -6.32
N LYS A 135 -7.68 -9.92 -6.97
CA LYS A 135 -9.14 -9.87 -6.91
C LYS A 135 -9.77 -11.16 -7.43
N GLY A 136 -9.29 -11.69 -8.55
CA GLY A 136 -9.73 -12.98 -9.11
C GLY A 136 -9.46 -14.16 -8.20
N LYS A 137 -8.51 -14.07 -7.29
CA LYS A 137 -8.21 -15.08 -6.26
C LYS A 137 -9.00 -14.89 -4.96
N GLY A 138 -9.91 -13.93 -4.87
CA GLY A 138 -10.70 -13.66 -3.68
C GLY A 138 -9.97 -12.88 -2.58
N ALA A 139 -8.84 -12.25 -2.88
CA ALA A 139 -8.18 -11.34 -1.96
C ALA A 139 -8.93 -9.98 -1.89
N ARG A 140 -8.81 -9.29 -0.76
CA ARG A 140 -9.26 -7.91 -0.60
C ARG A 140 -8.21 -6.97 -1.20
N THR A 141 -8.59 -6.17 -2.18
CA THR A 141 -7.64 -5.36 -2.94
C THR A 141 -7.75 -3.87 -2.61
N ILE A 142 -6.59 -3.24 -2.37
CA ILE A 142 -6.50 -1.82 -2.01
C ILE A 142 -5.50 -1.13 -2.93
N GLY A 143 -5.93 -0.04 -3.56
CA GLY A 143 -5.08 0.81 -4.38
C GLY A 143 -4.61 2.04 -3.61
N PHE A 144 -3.32 2.38 -3.72
CA PHE A 144 -2.78 3.65 -3.28
C PHE A 144 -2.35 4.46 -4.49
N THR A 145 -2.90 5.66 -4.66
CA THR A 145 -2.70 6.47 -5.86
C THR A 145 -2.70 7.97 -5.57
N GLY A 146 -2.34 8.77 -6.56
CA GLY A 146 -2.48 10.22 -6.51
C GLY A 146 -3.88 10.67 -6.92
N LYS A 147 -4.00 11.97 -7.19
CA LYS A 147 -5.25 12.59 -7.59
C LYS A 147 -5.84 11.90 -8.83
N ASP A 148 -7.15 11.78 -8.83
CA ASP A 148 -7.97 11.18 -9.90
C ASP A 148 -7.91 9.63 -9.98
N GLY A 149 -7.17 8.95 -9.08
CA GLY A 149 -7.21 7.49 -8.92
C GLY A 149 -6.62 6.67 -10.06
N GLY A 150 -6.67 7.16 -11.28
CA GLY A 150 -6.28 6.46 -12.50
C GLY A 150 -7.09 5.18 -12.72
N LYS A 151 -6.53 4.23 -13.47
CA LYS A 151 -7.16 2.92 -13.68
C LYS A 151 -7.20 2.08 -12.40
N LEU A 152 -6.29 2.32 -11.45
CA LEU A 152 -6.22 1.55 -10.20
C LEU A 152 -7.50 1.71 -9.37
N SER A 153 -8.11 2.90 -9.36
CA SER A 153 -9.38 3.13 -8.66
C SER A 153 -10.59 2.41 -9.27
N GLN A 154 -10.47 1.93 -10.51
CA GLN A 154 -11.54 1.19 -11.20
C GLN A 154 -11.46 -0.32 -10.96
N VAL A 155 -10.27 -0.85 -10.59
CA VAL A 155 -10.04 -2.29 -10.44
C VAL A 155 -9.95 -2.73 -8.98
N ALA A 156 -9.38 -1.91 -8.08
CA ALA A 156 -9.28 -2.21 -6.66
C ALA A 156 -10.64 -2.10 -5.95
N ASP A 157 -10.84 -2.85 -4.87
CA ASP A 157 -12.08 -2.81 -4.07
C ASP A 157 -12.16 -1.52 -3.23
N LEU A 158 -11.02 -1.01 -2.78
CA LEU A 158 -10.89 0.24 -2.04
C LEU A 158 -9.70 1.03 -2.59
N THR A 159 -9.81 2.36 -2.68
CA THR A 159 -8.71 3.20 -3.16
C THR A 159 -8.47 4.41 -2.26
N ILE A 160 -7.23 4.58 -1.84
CA ILE A 160 -6.69 5.75 -1.15
C ILE A 160 -6.14 6.71 -2.20
N GLU A 161 -6.82 7.82 -2.42
CA GLU A 161 -6.49 8.82 -3.44
C GLU A 161 -5.90 10.07 -2.77
N VAL A 162 -4.58 10.25 -2.84
CA VAL A 162 -3.92 11.44 -2.30
C VAL A 162 -4.25 12.65 -3.18
N PRO A 163 -4.71 13.80 -2.62
CA PRO A 163 -5.14 14.96 -3.38
C PRO A 163 -3.98 15.79 -3.95
N SER A 164 -3.09 15.13 -4.69
CA SER A 164 -1.92 15.71 -5.36
C SER A 164 -1.60 14.93 -6.65
N SER A 165 -1.12 15.65 -7.67
CA SER A 165 -0.55 15.08 -8.91
C SER A 165 0.99 15.11 -8.92
N ASP A 166 1.62 15.70 -7.90
CA ASP A 166 3.08 15.69 -7.74
C ASP A 166 3.52 14.37 -7.10
N THR A 167 4.31 13.58 -7.83
CA THR A 167 4.74 12.24 -7.41
C THR A 167 5.42 12.24 -6.04
N ALA A 168 6.30 13.22 -5.75
CA ALA A 168 6.98 13.28 -4.47
C ALA A 168 5.99 13.55 -3.32
N ARG A 169 5.04 14.46 -3.51
CA ARG A 169 4.00 14.77 -2.51
C ARG A 169 3.07 13.60 -2.29
N VAL A 170 2.76 12.84 -3.36
CA VAL A 170 1.94 11.62 -3.26
C VAL A 170 2.66 10.55 -2.45
N GLN A 171 3.94 10.26 -2.74
CA GLN A 171 4.74 9.27 -2.00
C GLN A 171 4.89 9.65 -0.52
N GLU A 172 5.19 10.92 -0.20
CA GLU A 172 5.24 11.39 1.19
C GLU A 172 3.92 11.20 1.95
N ALA A 173 2.80 11.35 1.25
CA ALA A 173 1.49 11.11 1.84
C ALA A 173 1.18 9.61 1.98
N HIS A 174 1.56 8.79 0.97
CA HIS A 174 1.40 7.32 1.02
C HIS A 174 2.08 6.74 2.25
N ILE A 175 3.37 7.02 2.45
CA ILE A 175 4.09 6.47 3.62
C ILE A 175 3.52 7.00 4.94
N THR A 176 3.07 8.26 5.00
CA THR A 176 2.41 8.82 6.19
C THR A 176 1.13 8.04 6.52
N ILE A 177 0.27 7.79 5.53
CA ILE A 177 -0.99 7.04 5.70
C ILE A 177 -0.70 5.58 6.08
N LEU A 178 0.26 4.93 5.42
CA LEU A 178 0.65 3.56 5.70
C LEU A 178 1.18 3.39 7.14
N HIS A 179 1.95 4.34 7.67
CA HIS A 179 2.35 4.36 9.09
C HIS A 179 1.14 4.49 10.04
N ILE A 180 0.16 5.32 9.68
CA ILE A 180 -1.09 5.43 10.47
C ILE A 180 -1.83 4.09 10.48
N ILE A 181 -1.91 3.41 9.33
CA ILE A 181 -2.52 2.08 9.21
C ILE A 181 -1.77 1.06 10.08
N CYS A 182 -0.44 1.01 10.03
CA CYS A 182 0.36 0.14 10.91
C CYS A 182 0.05 0.39 12.39
N PHE A 183 -0.03 1.65 12.81
CA PHE A 183 -0.39 2.01 14.18
C PHE A 183 -1.80 1.55 14.57
N LEU A 184 -2.77 1.75 13.69
CA LEU A 184 -4.16 1.33 13.92
C LEU A 184 -4.28 -0.19 14.04
N VAL A 185 -3.59 -0.93 13.15
CA VAL A 185 -3.54 -2.39 13.16
C VAL A 185 -2.91 -2.91 14.46
N GLU A 186 -1.74 -2.39 14.87
CA GLU A 186 -1.13 -2.78 16.14
C GLU A 186 -2.04 -2.51 17.32
N ARG A 187 -2.65 -1.32 17.37
CA ARG A 187 -3.54 -0.95 18.47
C ARG A 187 -4.75 -1.87 18.57
N GLU A 188 -5.38 -2.18 17.45
CA GLU A 188 -6.59 -3.01 17.45
C GLU A 188 -6.29 -4.47 17.83
N LEU A 189 -5.15 -5.02 17.38
CA LEU A 189 -4.80 -6.41 17.65
C LEU A 189 -4.16 -6.64 19.03
N PHE A 190 -3.40 -5.67 19.55
CA PHE A 190 -2.51 -5.89 20.69
C PHE A 190 -2.72 -4.93 21.86
N SER A 191 -3.44 -3.80 21.71
CA SER A 191 -3.79 -3.02 22.89
C SER A 191 -4.86 -3.77 23.69
N LYS A 192 -4.65 -3.94 24.99
CA LYS A 192 -5.67 -4.49 25.89
C LYS A 192 -6.92 -3.66 25.73
N LYS A 193 -8.04 -4.29 25.38
CA LYS A 193 -9.36 -3.65 25.48
C LYS A 193 -9.58 -3.35 26.97
N THR A 194 -9.40 -2.09 27.35
CA THR A 194 -9.74 -1.60 28.70
C THR A 194 -11.25 -1.54 28.82
#